data_1927d2b20c5ebcc618f6390bab270599
#
_entry.id   1927d2b20c5ebcc618f6390bab270599
#
_cell.length_a   1.000
_cell.length_b   1.000
_cell.length_c   1.000
_cell.angle_alpha   90.00
_cell.angle_beta   90.00
_cell.angle_gamma   90.00
#
_symmetry.space_group_name_H-M   'P 1'
#
loop_
_entity.id
_entity.type
_entity.pdbx_description
1 polymer ?
#
loop_
_entity_poly.entity_id
_entity_poly.type
_entity_poly.pdbx_seq_one_letter_code
_entity_poly.pdbx_strand_id
1 'polypeptide(L)'
;MRSKRALCLFFICYIAYTSIYIARLNLSMASPGLIEGAILTTRNIGLLGSMFSVIYAAGRLFNGYLSDKIRPCIMISAGLFLVAAGNLGFGLFPPYCMIVFLWGIIAYAQSMLWSSVLCIVSAVYDGARAKAATSWMVTSVATGNILGILINTYLISHFGLQYAFIVPGGFALVCCIAVLLTTNHILPKSDPAHSHISMKSLLALPQIRTMLIPAMLHGTMKDNISLWMAVYFVDTFSIDLKQSAYYILLIPVVGLLGRVAFPLLYKTMREDEYKVSVFAFLCCIVFSVPLVLHLSDPLISVLCLSGIYAAASVINTAFLSIYPLHFRHTGNIASVSGIMDFATYLGSGISAFFYGILISHMGYAPMFLSWILLSVCSIAALFCVIWGNQAQNLQ
;
A
#
# COMPACT_ATOMS: atom_id res chain seq x y z
N MET A 1 -33.15 -4.20 -1.02
CA MET A 1 -32.58 -3.02 -1.72
C MET A 1 -31.24 -2.52 -1.14
N ARG A 2 -31.07 -2.42 0.18
CA ARG A 2 -29.78 -1.98 0.81
C ARG A 2 -28.57 -2.85 0.42
N SER A 3 -28.71 -4.17 0.35
CA SER A 3 -27.60 -5.10 0.04
C SER A 3 -27.04 -4.92 -1.39
N LYS A 4 -27.90 -4.75 -2.41
CA LYS A 4 -27.43 -4.55 -3.81
C LYS A 4 -26.70 -3.22 -3.99
N ARG A 5 -27.16 -2.14 -3.31
CA ARG A 5 -26.48 -0.83 -3.34
C ARG A 5 -25.13 -0.86 -2.64
N ALA A 6 -25.05 -1.55 -1.49
CA ALA A 6 -23.82 -1.75 -0.76
C ALA A 6 -22.76 -2.48 -1.60
N LEU A 7 -23.17 -3.54 -2.30
CA LEU A 7 -22.31 -4.31 -3.17
C LEU A 7 -21.82 -3.49 -4.39
N CYS A 8 -22.72 -2.69 -4.99
CA CYS A 8 -22.35 -1.80 -6.08
C CYS A 8 -21.29 -0.78 -5.65
N LEU A 9 -21.48 -0.12 -4.50
CA LEU A 9 -20.49 0.81 -3.94
C LEU A 9 -19.14 0.13 -3.65
N PHE A 10 -19.18 -1.09 -3.12
CA PHE A 10 -17.97 -1.86 -2.87
C PHE A 10 -17.18 -2.09 -4.16
N PHE A 11 -17.83 -2.57 -5.23
CA PHE A 11 -17.16 -2.83 -6.50
C PHE A 11 -16.65 -1.56 -7.17
N ILE A 12 -17.40 -0.46 -7.10
CA ILE A 12 -16.94 0.83 -7.64
C ILE A 12 -15.69 1.31 -6.90
N CYS A 13 -15.68 1.24 -5.56
CA CYS A 13 -14.49 1.57 -4.76
C CYS A 13 -13.32 0.63 -5.06
N TYR A 14 -13.61 -0.66 -5.24
CA TYR A 14 -12.60 -1.67 -5.57
C TYR A 14 -11.93 -1.38 -6.92
N ILE A 15 -12.73 -1.12 -7.97
CA ILE A 15 -12.23 -0.80 -9.31
C ILE A 15 -11.49 0.54 -9.29
N ALA A 16 -12.03 1.56 -8.62
CA ALA A 16 -11.39 2.86 -8.48
C ALA A 16 -10.01 2.74 -7.80
N TYR A 17 -9.91 1.94 -6.74
CA TYR A 17 -8.64 1.73 -6.05
C TYR A 17 -7.67 0.86 -6.84
N THR A 18 -8.16 -0.13 -7.60
CA THR A 18 -7.37 -0.91 -8.56
C THR A 18 -6.78 -0.02 -9.65
N SER A 19 -7.56 0.93 -10.17
CA SER A 19 -7.13 1.81 -11.27
C SER A 19 -5.92 2.66 -10.92
N ILE A 20 -5.81 3.14 -9.68
CA ILE A 20 -4.63 3.95 -9.26
C ILE A 20 -3.35 3.12 -9.17
N TYR A 21 -3.44 1.81 -8.87
CA TYR A 21 -2.27 0.94 -8.88
C TYR A 21 -1.81 0.63 -10.30
N ILE A 22 -2.74 0.45 -11.24
CA ILE A 22 -2.40 0.34 -12.68
C ILE A 22 -1.66 1.60 -13.12
N ALA A 23 -2.18 2.79 -12.77
CA ALA A 23 -1.59 4.09 -13.11
C ALA A 23 -0.31 4.44 -12.30
N ARG A 24 0.01 3.70 -11.24
CA ARG A 24 1.23 3.86 -10.45
C ARG A 24 2.41 3.07 -11.01
N LEU A 25 2.12 1.87 -11.56
CA LEU A 25 3.14 0.98 -12.09
C LEU A 25 3.63 1.36 -13.49
N ASN A 26 2.97 2.28 -14.15
CA ASN A 26 3.32 2.69 -15.50
C ASN A 26 4.75 3.26 -15.61
N LEU A 27 5.17 4.10 -14.66
CA LEU A 27 6.54 4.63 -14.65
C LEU A 27 7.56 3.50 -14.53
N SER A 28 7.34 2.54 -13.63
CA SER A 28 8.25 1.41 -13.43
C SER A 28 8.37 0.56 -14.70
N MET A 29 7.23 0.24 -15.33
CA MET A 29 7.21 -0.56 -16.55
C MET A 29 7.77 0.20 -17.77
N ALA A 30 7.55 1.52 -17.85
CA ALA A 30 8.06 2.36 -18.93
C ALA A 30 9.53 2.75 -18.75
N SER A 31 10.10 2.65 -17.53
CA SER A 31 11.46 3.12 -17.21
C SER A 31 12.54 2.67 -18.18
N PRO A 32 12.63 1.37 -18.56
CA PRO A 32 13.66 0.95 -19.51
C PRO A 32 13.57 1.70 -20.83
N GLY A 33 12.38 1.79 -21.42
CA GLY A 33 12.18 2.49 -22.70
C GLY A 33 12.33 4.01 -22.60
N LEU A 34 11.99 4.61 -21.44
CA LEU A 34 12.22 6.05 -21.20
C LEU A 34 13.72 6.39 -21.11
N ILE A 35 14.53 5.47 -20.58
CA ILE A 35 15.99 5.61 -20.51
C ILE A 35 16.59 5.38 -21.90
N GLU A 36 16.22 4.32 -22.58
CA GLU A 36 16.71 3.98 -23.92
C GLU A 36 16.38 5.10 -24.93
N GLY A 37 15.15 5.66 -24.85
CA GLY A 37 14.71 6.80 -25.65
C GLY A 37 15.28 8.15 -25.21
N ALA A 38 16.20 8.20 -24.22
CA ALA A 38 16.81 9.42 -23.66
C ALA A 38 15.79 10.48 -23.18
N ILE A 39 14.55 10.07 -22.85
CA ILE A 39 13.50 10.94 -22.28
C ILE A 39 13.80 11.23 -20.82
N LEU A 40 14.22 10.21 -20.06
CA LEU A 40 14.63 10.29 -18.66
C LEU A 40 15.95 9.53 -18.46
N THR A 41 16.75 9.98 -17.49
CA THR A 41 17.90 9.24 -17.01
C THR A 41 17.54 8.31 -15.86
N THR A 42 18.35 7.31 -15.57
CA THR A 42 18.20 6.44 -14.38
C THR A 42 18.12 7.26 -13.09
N ARG A 43 18.93 8.33 -13.00
CA ARG A 43 18.89 9.26 -11.86
C ARG A 43 17.53 9.96 -11.75
N ASN A 44 16.95 10.40 -12.88
CA ASN A 44 15.65 11.07 -12.91
C ASN A 44 14.54 10.12 -12.42
N ILE A 45 14.57 8.86 -12.84
CA ILE A 45 13.59 7.84 -12.41
C ILE A 45 13.72 7.57 -10.90
N GLY A 46 14.95 7.45 -10.39
CA GLY A 46 15.18 7.31 -8.95
C GLY A 46 14.66 8.50 -8.15
N LEU A 47 14.88 9.72 -8.62
CA LEU A 47 14.35 10.94 -7.99
C LEU A 47 12.82 10.98 -8.01
N LEU A 48 12.19 10.59 -9.13
CA LEU A 48 10.72 10.51 -9.23
C LEU A 48 10.14 9.48 -8.25
N GLY A 49 10.79 8.31 -8.11
CA GLY A 49 10.38 7.28 -7.15
C GLY A 49 10.49 7.75 -5.68
N SER A 50 11.61 8.38 -5.32
CA SER A 50 11.83 8.92 -3.98
C SER A 50 10.85 10.04 -3.65
N MET A 51 10.66 10.97 -4.57
CA MET A 51 9.70 12.07 -4.44
C MET A 51 8.26 11.56 -4.30
N PHE A 52 7.89 10.54 -5.10
CA PHE A 52 6.59 9.90 -4.98
C PHE A 52 6.35 9.38 -3.56
N SER A 53 7.31 8.65 -2.99
CA SER A 53 7.19 8.06 -1.66
C SER A 53 7.02 9.13 -0.57
N VAL A 54 7.81 10.20 -0.62
CA VAL A 54 7.73 11.31 0.35
C VAL A 54 6.41 12.07 0.25
N ILE A 55 6.01 12.46 -0.96
CA ILE A 55 4.75 13.20 -1.18
C ILE A 55 3.55 12.32 -0.83
N TYR A 56 3.58 11.03 -1.20
CA TYR A 56 2.53 10.09 -0.87
C TYR A 56 2.41 9.90 0.65
N ALA A 57 3.52 9.73 1.37
CA ALA A 57 3.52 9.59 2.83
C ALA A 57 2.92 10.81 3.52
N ALA A 58 3.40 12.01 3.17
CA ALA A 58 2.85 13.26 3.69
C ALA A 58 1.36 13.41 3.32
N GLY A 59 1.03 13.13 2.07
CA GLY A 59 -0.35 13.14 1.58
C GLY A 59 -1.25 12.19 2.35
N ARG A 60 -0.79 10.98 2.70
CA ARG A 60 -1.56 10.00 3.51
C ARG A 60 -1.93 10.54 4.87
N LEU A 61 -1.00 11.27 5.52
CA LEU A 61 -1.27 11.89 6.81
C LEU A 61 -2.31 13.01 6.70
N PHE A 62 -2.12 13.94 5.76
CA PHE A 62 -3.02 15.08 5.58
C PHE A 62 -4.39 14.67 5.04
N ASN A 63 -4.42 13.83 4.01
CA ASN A 63 -5.65 13.38 3.39
C ASN A 63 -6.41 12.39 4.27
N GLY A 64 -5.72 11.64 5.14
CA GLY A 64 -6.35 10.84 6.18
C GLY A 64 -7.23 11.71 7.07
N TYR A 65 -6.66 12.78 7.62
CA TYR A 65 -7.40 13.75 8.44
C TYR A 65 -8.50 14.50 7.67
N LEU A 66 -8.23 14.84 6.41
CA LEU A 66 -9.19 15.55 5.56
C LEU A 66 -10.38 14.65 5.17
N SER A 67 -10.17 13.36 4.99
CA SER A 67 -11.20 12.39 4.63
C SER A 67 -12.24 12.15 5.72
N ASP A 68 -11.91 12.44 6.99
CA ASP A 68 -12.90 12.41 8.09
C ASP A 68 -13.83 13.65 8.07
N LYS A 69 -13.39 14.76 7.42
CA LYS A 69 -14.11 16.05 7.38
C LYS A 69 -14.83 16.29 6.07
N ILE A 70 -14.29 15.80 4.97
CA ILE A 70 -14.83 15.98 3.63
C ILE A 70 -15.56 14.70 3.22
N ARG A 71 -16.62 14.84 2.44
CA ARG A 71 -17.34 13.69 1.88
C ARG A 71 -16.38 12.75 1.14
N PRO A 72 -16.35 11.46 1.49
CA PRO A 72 -15.42 10.51 0.87
C PRO A 72 -15.52 10.44 -0.66
N CYS A 73 -16.73 10.62 -1.22
CA CYS A 73 -16.94 10.63 -2.67
C CYS A 73 -16.20 11.79 -3.35
N ILE A 74 -16.18 12.97 -2.74
CA ILE A 74 -15.46 14.14 -3.29
C ILE A 74 -13.95 13.88 -3.27
N MET A 75 -13.44 13.34 -2.17
CA MET A 75 -12.02 12.99 -2.04
C MET A 75 -11.58 11.96 -3.06
N ILE A 76 -12.37 10.88 -3.24
CA ILE A 76 -12.06 9.84 -4.23
C ILE A 76 -12.11 10.42 -5.65
N SER A 77 -13.15 11.18 -5.98
CA SER A 77 -13.30 11.74 -7.33
C SER A 77 -12.23 12.77 -7.65
N ALA A 78 -11.90 13.65 -6.70
CA ALA A 78 -10.81 14.62 -6.87
C ALA A 78 -9.46 13.91 -7.05
N GLY A 79 -9.19 12.87 -6.24
CA GLY A 79 -7.98 12.07 -6.37
C GLY A 79 -7.89 11.37 -7.74
N LEU A 80 -8.96 10.71 -8.19
CA LEU A 80 -9.00 10.05 -9.50
C LEU A 80 -8.85 11.05 -10.65
N PHE A 81 -9.49 12.22 -10.57
CA PHE A 81 -9.35 13.28 -11.57
C PHE A 81 -7.91 13.77 -11.67
N LEU A 82 -7.25 14.04 -10.54
CA LEU A 82 -5.86 14.49 -10.51
C LEU A 82 -4.90 13.38 -11.01
N VAL A 83 -5.16 12.11 -10.67
CA VAL A 83 -4.41 10.97 -11.23
C VAL A 83 -4.57 10.90 -12.74
N ALA A 84 -5.79 11.07 -13.25
CA ALA A 84 -6.07 11.09 -14.69
C ALA A 84 -5.33 12.23 -15.38
N ALA A 85 -5.51 13.46 -14.91
CA ALA A 85 -4.87 14.66 -15.47
C ALA A 85 -3.34 14.55 -15.46
N GLY A 86 -2.77 14.10 -14.33
CA GLY A 86 -1.33 13.90 -14.20
C GLY A 86 -0.78 12.85 -15.17
N ASN A 87 -1.47 11.70 -15.32
CA ASN A 87 -1.05 10.65 -16.24
C ASN A 87 -1.21 11.07 -17.72
N LEU A 88 -2.33 11.69 -18.08
CA LEU A 88 -2.53 12.21 -19.44
C LEU A 88 -1.45 13.24 -19.80
N GLY A 89 -1.14 14.16 -18.87
CA GLY A 89 -0.08 15.13 -19.06
C GLY A 89 1.31 14.50 -19.16
N PHE A 90 1.60 13.49 -18.34
CA PHE A 90 2.88 12.76 -18.40
C PHE A 90 3.05 12.03 -19.76
N GLY A 91 1.98 11.43 -20.27
CA GLY A 91 1.99 10.69 -21.55
C GLY A 91 2.31 11.57 -22.78
N LEU A 92 2.27 12.90 -22.65
CA LEU A 92 2.72 13.84 -23.67
C LEU A 92 4.24 14.07 -23.66
N PHE A 93 4.95 13.47 -22.71
CA PHE A 93 6.39 13.62 -22.49
C PHE A 93 6.85 15.09 -22.45
N PRO A 94 6.29 15.91 -21.55
CA PRO A 94 6.70 17.31 -21.42
C PRO A 94 8.13 17.41 -20.84
N PRO A 95 8.72 18.62 -20.78
CA PRO A 95 10.01 18.82 -20.14
C PRO A 95 10.09 18.25 -18.72
N TYR A 96 11.27 17.81 -18.30
CA TYR A 96 11.50 17.10 -17.02
C TYR A 96 10.89 17.79 -15.80
N CYS A 97 10.99 19.11 -15.70
CA CYS A 97 10.39 19.87 -14.59
C CYS A 97 8.86 19.69 -14.50
N MET A 98 8.20 19.61 -15.65
CA MET A 98 6.76 19.34 -15.72
C MET A 98 6.44 17.88 -15.39
N ILE A 99 7.27 16.93 -15.81
CA ILE A 99 7.17 15.52 -15.41
C ILE A 99 7.23 15.39 -13.88
N VAL A 100 8.20 16.05 -13.24
CA VAL A 100 8.35 16.09 -11.78
C VAL A 100 7.08 16.63 -11.11
N PHE A 101 6.56 17.74 -11.60
CA PHE A 101 5.33 18.36 -11.07
C PHE A 101 4.12 17.43 -11.23
N LEU A 102 3.88 16.88 -12.42
CA LEU A 102 2.77 15.97 -12.69
C LEU A 102 2.86 14.70 -11.84
N TRP A 103 4.06 14.14 -11.70
CA TRP A 103 4.27 12.94 -10.89
C TRP A 103 4.06 13.19 -9.40
N GLY A 104 4.42 14.39 -8.92
CA GLY A 104 4.10 14.86 -7.58
C GLY A 104 2.59 14.99 -7.35
N ILE A 105 1.85 15.54 -8.32
CA ILE A 105 0.37 15.59 -8.28
C ILE A 105 -0.22 14.17 -8.22
N ILE A 106 0.26 13.25 -9.05
CA ILE A 106 -0.20 11.85 -9.04
C ILE A 106 0.05 11.22 -7.66
N ALA A 107 1.23 11.42 -7.07
CA ALA A 107 1.57 10.89 -5.75
C ALA A 107 0.63 11.42 -4.65
N TYR A 108 0.41 12.74 -4.63
CA TYR A 108 -0.51 13.37 -3.67
C TYR A 108 -1.95 12.89 -3.87
N ALA A 109 -2.42 12.87 -5.13
CA ALA A 109 -3.77 12.47 -5.48
C ALA A 109 -4.08 11.02 -5.08
N GLN A 110 -3.15 10.09 -5.32
CA GLN A 110 -3.31 8.68 -4.93
C GLN A 110 -3.45 8.50 -3.42
N SER A 111 -2.82 9.39 -2.62
CA SER A 111 -2.91 9.34 -1.16
C SER A 111 -4.32 9.67 -0.62
N MET A 112 -5.19 10.31 -1.41
CA MET A 112 -6.56 10.67 -1.03
C MET A 112 -7.52 9.49 -0.98
N LEU A 113 -7.23 8.39 -1.71
CA LEU A 113 -8.23 7.37 -1.99
C LEU A 113 -8.46 6.38 -0.84
N TRP A 114 -7.41 5.79 -0.28
CA TRP A 114 -7.56 4.68 0.67
C TRP A 114 -8.40 5.05 1.88
N SER A 115 -8.06 6.13 2.57
CA SER A 115 -8.77 6.58 3.76
C SER A 115 -10.24 6.87 3.46
N SER A 116 -10.52 7.48 2.30
CA SER A 116 -11.89 7.76 1.85
C SER A 116 -12.66 6.49 1.51
N VAL A 117 -12.02 5.50 0.88
CA VAL A 117 -12.64 4.18 0.62
C VAL A 117 -12.97 3.48 1.93
N LEU A 118 -12.06 3.53 2.91
CA LEU A 118 -12.29 2.95 4.22
C LEU A 118 -13.49 3.60 4.94
N CYS A 119 -13.66 4.93 4.83
CA CYS A 119 -14.83 5.64 5.33
C CYS A 119 -16.13 5.15 4.66
N ILE A 120 -16.14 4.97 3.33
CA ILE A 120 -17.33 4.43 2.62
C ILE A 120 -17.66 3.02 3.11
N VAL A 121 -16.67 2.14 3.18
CA VAL A 121 -16.87 0.75 3.63
C VAL A 121 -17.42 0.71 5.05
N SER A 122 -16.87 1.52 5.96
CA SER A 122 -17.33 1.59 7.34
C SER A 122 -18.71 2.21 7.51
N ALA A 123 -19.13 3.10 6.59
CA ALA A 123 -20.47 3.70 6.59
C ALA A 123 -21.55 2.76 6.05
N VAL A 124 -21.17 1.84 5.13
CA VAL A 124 -22.10 0.95 4.42
C VAL A 124 -22.26 -0.41 5.11
N TYR A 125 -21.21 -0.88 5.75
CA TYR A 125 -21.16 -2.19 6.42
C TYR A 125 -20.92 -2.01 7.92
N ASP A 126 -21.49 -2.92 8.73
CA ASP A 126 -21.38 -2.91 10.19
C ASP A 126 -20.66 -4.14 10.72
N GLY A 127 -20.00 -4.00 11.87
CA GLY A 127 -19.40 -5.09 12.64
C GLY A 127 -18.52 -6.02 11.82
N ALA A 128 -18.78 -7.32 11.88
CA ALA A 128 -18.02 -8.35 11.15
C ALA A 128 -18.06 -8.16 9.62
N ARG A 129 -19.17 -7.63 9.08
CA ARG A 129 -19.27 -7.35 7.63
C ARG A 129 -18.36 -6.22 7.20
N ALA A 130 -18.19 -5.18 8.01
CA ALA A 130 -17.24 -4.09 7.73
C ALA A 130 -15.80 -4.60 7.69
N LYS A 131 -15.40 -5.42 8.67
CA LYS A 131 -14.08 -6.05 8.73
C LYS A 131 -13.82 -6.94 7.50
N ALA A 132 -14.79 -7.79 7.14
CA ALA A 132 -14.69 -8.64 5.96
C ALA A 132 -14.61 -7.83 4.66
N ALA A 133 -15.48 -6.84 4.47
CA ALA A 133 -15.46 -5.96 3.30
C ALA A 133 -14.14 -5.19 3.18
N THR A 134 -13.60 -4.69 4.29
CA THR A 134 -12.30 -4.02 4.33
C THR A 134 -11.16 -4.96 3.94
N SER A 135 -11.16 -6.20 4.46
CA SER A 135 -10.15 -7.21 4.11
C SER A 135 -10.20 -7.55 2.62
N TRP A 136 -11.38 -7.70 2.04
CA TRP A 136 -11.54 -7.89 0.60
C TRP A 136 -11.11 -6.65 -0.20
N MET A 137 -11.40 -5.44 0.28
CA MET A 137 -10.97 -4.20 -0.38
C MET A 137 -9.44 -4.11 -0.51
N VAL A 138 -8.68 -4.60 0.48
CA VAL A 138 -7.21 -4.61 0.42
C VAL A 138 -6.69 -5.47 -0.74
N THR A 139 -7.44 -6.47 -1.21
CA THR A 139 -6.99 -7.29 -2.37
C THR A 139 -6.92 -6.48 -3.66
N SER A 140 -7.63 -5.34 -3.77
CA SER A 140 -7.55 -4.44 -4.92
C SER A 140 -6.14 -3.92 -5.20
N VAL A 141 -5.30 -3.83 -4.17
CA VAL A 141 -3.87 -3.48 -4.29
C VAL A 141 -3.13 -4.52 -5.12
N ALA A 142 -3.27 -5.81 -4.78
CA ALA A 142 -2.61 -6.89 -5.49
C ALA A 142 -3.18 -7.04 -6.91
N THR A 143 -4.51 -6.96 -7.05
CA THR A 143 -5.18 -6.96 -8.36
C THR A 143 -4.66 -5.82 -9.24
N GLY A 144 -4.55 -4.60 -8.68
CA GLY A 144 -4.02 -3.45 -9.39
C GLY A 144 -2.55 -3.60 -9.79
N ASN A 145 -1.72 -4.19 -8.92
CA ASN A 145 -0.32 -4.46 -9.23
C ASN A 145 -0.18 -5.49 -10.37
N ILE A 146 -0.90 -6.61 -10.29
CA ILE A 146 -0.87 -7.65 -11.33
C ILE A 146 -1.37 -7.09 -12.67
N LEU A 147 -2.54 -6.47 -12.66
CA LEU A 147 -3.11 -5.86 -13.87
C LEU A 147 -2.23 -4.72 -14.39
N GLY A 148 -1.63 -3.93 -13.50
CA GLY A 148 -0.71 -2.85 -13.87
C GLY A 148 0.51 -3.36 -14.62
N ILE A 149 1.15 -4.43 -14.15
CA ILE A 149 2.27 -5.06 -14.87
C ILE A 149 1.81 -5.55 -16.25
N LEU A 150 0.73 -6.34 -16.29
CA LEU A 150 0.26 -6.94 -17.53
C LEU A 150 -0.20 -5.89 -18.56
N ILE A 151 -1.04 -4.95 -18.14
CA ILE A 151 -1.62 -3.92 -19.02
C ILE A 151 -0.51 -2.98 -19.53
N ASN A 152 0.33 -2.45 -18.63
CA ASN A 152 1.37 -1.50 -19.06
C ASN A 152 2.40 -2.19 -19.98
N THR A 153 2.82 -3.43 -19.67
CA THR A 153 3.71 -4.19 -20.56
C THR A 153 3.08 -4.40 -21.93
N TYR A 154 1.81 -4.78 -22.00
CA TYR A 154 1.09 -4.96 -23.25
C TYR A 154 1.00 -3.64 -24.05
N LEU A 155 0.63 -2.54 -23.40
CA LEU A 155 0.52 -1.23 -24.03
C LEU A 155 1.86 -0.74 -24.59
N ILE A 156 2.94 -0.88 -23.81
CA ILE A 156 4.29 -0.48 -24.24
C ILE A 156 4.73 -1.28 -25.45
N SER A 157 4.53 -2.60 -25.41
CA SER A 157 4.99 -3.50 -26.48
C SER A 157 4.25 -3.35 -27.81
N HIS A 158 2.97 -2.94 -27.78
CA HIS A 158 2.14 -2.91 -29.01
C HIS A 158 1.82 -1.50 -29.48
N PHE A 159 1.79 -0.51 -28.59
CA PHE A 159 1.34 0.85 -28.92
C PHE A 159 2.38 1.92 -28.63
N GLY A 160 3.33 1.65 -27.73
CA GLY A 160 4.41 2.56 -27.37
C GLY A 160 4.30 3.14 -25.95
N LEU A 161 5.39 3.78 -25.50
CA LEU A 161 5.58 4.24 -24.12
C LEU A 161 4.49 5.18 -23.60
N GLN A 162 4.01 6.09 -24.46
CA GLN A 162 3.00 7.08 -24.11
C GLN A 162 1.67 6.44 -23.64
N TYR A 163 1.30 5.30 -24.24
CA TYR A 163 0.05 4.64 -23.92
C TYR A 163 0.04 4.00 -22.54
N ALA A 164 1.20 3.69 -21.95
CA ALA A 164 1.31 3.27 -20.56
C ALA A 164 0.83 4.37 -19.57
N PHE A 165 0.79 5.62 -20.01
CA PHE A 165 0.27 6.73 -19.19
C PHE A 165 -1.14 7.14 -19.62
N ILE A 166 -1.39 7.26 -20.94
CA ILE A 166 -2.66 7.75 -21.47
C ILE A 166 -3.81 6.79 -21.12
N VAL A 167 -3.64 5.48 -21.33
CA VAL A 167 -4.73 4.51 -21.11
C VAL A 167 -5.09 4.36 -19.63
N PRO A 168 -4.13 4.17 -18.69
CA PRO A 168 -4.47 4.18 -17.27
C PRO A 168 -5.03 5.52 -16.78
N GLY A 169 -4.56 6.65 -17.33
CA GLY A 169 -5.10 7.98 -17.04
C GLY A 169 -6.57 8.08 -17.48
N GLY A 170 -6.89 7.65 -18.70
CA GLY A 170 -8.26 7.57 -19.22
C GLY A 170 -9.15 6.65 -18.37
N PHE A 171 -8.63 5.50 -17.95
CA PHE A 171 -9.35 4.58 -17.07
C PHE A 171 -9.65 5.20 -15.70
N ALA A 172 -8.67 5.91 -15.10
CA ALA A 172 -8.91 6.66 -13.87
C ALA A 172 -10.00 7.73 -14.02
N LEU A 173 -10.07 8.40 -15.17
CA LEU A 173 -11.14 9.37 -15.48
C LEU A 173 -12.51 8.71 -15.56
N VAL A 174 -12.62 7.55 -16.21
CA VAL A 174 -13.86 6.77 -16.26
C VAL A 174 -14.29 6.36 -14.85
N CYS A 175 -13.37 5.90 -14.01
CA CYS A 175 -13.63 5.59 -12.60
C CYS A 175 -14.08 6.84 -11.82
N CYS A 176 -13.49 8.01 -12.06
CA CYS A 176 -13.92 9.28 -11.45
C CYS A 176 -15.39 9.58 -11.76
N ILE A 177 -15.78 9.50 -13.03
CA ILE A 177 -17.16 9.73 -13.48
C ILE A 177 -18.11 8.70 -12.83
N ALA A 178 -17.72 7.42 -12.81
CA ALA A 178 -18.52 6.37 -12.19
C ALA A 178 -18.75 6.61 -10.69
N VAL A 179 -17.71 7.05 -9.96
CA VAL A 179 -17.81 7.43 -8.53
C VAL A 179 -18.75 8.61 -8.36
N LEU A 180 -18.61 9.67 -9.14
CA LEU A 180 -19.48 10.86 -9.07
C LEU A 180 -20.95 10.53 -9.32
N LEU A 181 -21.25 9.74 -10.33
CA LEU A 181 -22.63 9.39 -10.70
C LEU A 181 -23.31 8.49 -9.67
N THR A 182 -22.56 7.57 -9.06
CA THR A 182 -23.14 6.56 -8.16
C THR A 182 -23.18 6.98 -6.70
N THR A 183 -22.11 7.62 -6.20
CA THR A 183 -21.99 7.89 -4.76
C THR A 183 -22.83 9.09 -4.30
N ASN A 184 -23.04 10.10 -5.17
CA ASN A 184 -23.87 11.27 -4.82
C ASN A 184 -25.31 10.90 -4.47
N HIS A 185 -25.83 9.79 -5.00
CA HIS A 185 -27.21 9.34 -4.77
C HIS A 185 -27.35 8.29 -3.65
N ILE A 186 -26.25 7.69 -3.21
CA ILE A 186 -26.31 6.50 -2.34
C ILE A 186 -25.80 6.80 -0.93
N LEU A 187 -24.82 7.66 -0.76
CA LEU A 187 -24.27 7.99 0.56
C LEU A 187 -25.10 9.07 1.23
N PRO A 188 -25.50 8.87 2.51
CA PRO A 188 -26.10 9.95 3.28
C PRO A 188 -25.12 11.14 3.35
N LYS A 189 -25.66 12.36 3.39
CA LYS A 189 -24.84 13.52 3.73
C LYS A 189 -24.19 13.22 5.06
N SER A 190 -22.85 13.27 5.14
CA SER A 190 -22.16 13.01 6.40
C SER A 190 -22.76 13.93 7.46
N ASP A 191 -23.23 13.31 8.54
CA ASP A 191 -23.74 14.07 9.69
C ASP A 191 -22.51 14.74 10.35
N PRO A 192 -22.44 16.03 10.46
CA PRO A 192 -21.31 16.72 11.11
C PRO A 192 -21.29 16.54 12.63
N ALA A 193 -22.19 15.70 13.16
CA ALA A 193 -22.43 15.53 14.58
C ALA A 193 -21.36 14.69 15.33
N HIS A 194 -20.35 14.15 14.67
CA HIS A 194 -19.28 13.48 15.39
C HIS A 194 -18.20 14.51 15.77
N SER A 195 -17.95 14.60 17.08
CA SER A 195 -16.83 15.39 17.62
C SER A 195 -15.51 14.78 17.15
N HIS A 196 -14.97 15.28 16.03
CA HIS A 196 -13.67 14.85 15.54
C HIS A 196 -12.57 15.18 16.56
N ILE A 197 -11.86 14.17 17.02
CA ILE A 197 -10.67 14.35 17.84
C ILE A 197 -9.59 15.01 16.96
N SER A 198 -8.89 16.01 17.51
CA SER A 198 -7.83 16.69 16.76
C SER A 198 -6.68 15.74 16.44
N MET A 199 -5.94 15.98 15.34
CA MET A 199 -4.76 15.20 14.97
C MET A 199 -3.72 15.14 16.10
N LYS A 200 -3.51 16.26 16.82
CA LYS A 200 -2.59 16.31 17.96
C LYS A 200 -3.05 15.41 19.10
N SER A 201 -4.35 15.41 19.40
CA SER A 201 -4.94 14.56 20.44
C SER A 201 -4.89 13.09 20.06
N LEU A 202 -5.10 12.74 18.77
CA LEU A 202 -4.94 11.37 18.29
C LEU A 202 -3.50 10.87 18.47
N LEU A 203 -2.51 11.65 18.03
CA LEU A 203 -1.09 11.34 18.22
C LEU A 203 -0.66 11.29 19.70
N ALA A 204 -1.42 11.93 20.60
CA ALA A 204 -1.18 11.85 22.04
C ALA A 204 -1.69 10.54 22.67
N LEU A 205 -2.59 9.81 22.01
CA LEU A 205 -3.14 8.56 22.53
C LEU A 205 -2.05 7.49 22.64
N PRO A 206 -1.85 6.89 23.83
CA PRO A 206 -0.82 5.83 24.02
C PRO A 206 -0.99 4.67 23.05
N GLN A 207 -2.24 4.27 22.77
CA GLN A 207 -2.59 3.20 21.85
C GLN A 207 -2.08 3.45 20.42
N ILE A 208 -2.18 4.69 19.92
CA ILE A 208 -1.67 5.08 18.61
C ILE A 208 -0.14 5.11 18.62
N ARG A 209 0.48 5.73 19.64
CA ARG A 209 1.95 5.84 19.73
C ARG A 209 2.64 4.48 19.73
N THR A 210 2.12 3.53 20.48
CA THR A 210 2.68 2.18 20.54
C THR A 210 2.54 1.43 19.23
N MET A 211 1.49 1.69 18.45
CA MET A 211 1.28 1.09 17.13
C MET A 211 2.14 1.71 16.02
N LEU A 212 2.66 2.95 16.20
CA LEU A 212 3.54 3.58 15.21
C LEU A 212 4.82 2.78 14.97
N ILE A 213 5.40 2.20 16.03
CA ILE A 213 6.66 1.43 15.93
C ILE A 213 6.48 0.18 15.05
N PRO A 214 5.58 -0.77 15.35
CA PRO A 214 5.40 -1.93 14.50
C PRO A 214 4.92 -1.58 13.09
N ALA A 215 4.14 -0.49 12.89
CA ALA A 215 3.74 -0.03 11.58
C ALA A 215 4.96 0.47 10.76
N MET A 216 5.86 1.24 11.36
CA MET A 216 7.09 1.71 10.73
C MET A 216 8.01 0.54 10.36
N LEU A 217 8.22 -0.40 11.27
CA LEU A 217 9.07 -1.57 11.07
C LEU A 217 8.50 -2.51 9.99
N HIS A 218 7.17 -2.67 9.94
CA HIS A 218 6.49 -3.38 8.85
C HIS A 218 6.76 -2.74 7.47
N GLY A 219 6.67 -1.42 7.38
CA GLY A 219 6.93 -0.68 6.14
C GLY A 219 8.34 -0.90 5.59
N THR A 220 9.33 -0.98 6.50
CA THR A 220 10.72 -1.28 6.17
C THR A 220 10.88 -2.59 5.40
N MET A 221 10.11 -3.62 5.72
CA MET A 221 10.18 -4.92 5.03
C MET A 221 9.35 -4.93 3.73
N LYS A 222 8.10 -4.54 3.82
CA LYS A 222 7.12 -4.69 2.73
C LYS A 222 7.54 -4.03 1.41
N ASP A 223 7.96 -2.78 1.47
CA ASP A 223 8.21 -2.01 0.25
C ASP A 223 9.61 -2.28 -0.32
N ASN A 224 10.57 -2.64 0.54
CA ASN A 224 11.91 -3.01 0.08
C ASN A 224 11.96 -4.35 -0.66
N ILE A 225 11.04 -5.28 -0.39
CA ILE A 225 10.87 -6.48 -1.23
C ILE A 225 10.60 -6.03 -2.68
N SER A 226 9.65 -5.13 -2.90
CA SER A 226 9.30 -4.67 -4.25
C SER A 226 10.43 -3.85 -4.91
N LEU A 227 11.26 -3.17 -4.12
CA LEU A 227 12.32 -2.31 -4.62
C LEU A 227 13.56 -3.10 -5.04
N TRP A 228 14.01 -4.04 -4.21
CA TRP A 228 15.33 -4.65 -4.34
C TRP A 228 15.34 -6.04 -4.96
N MET A 229 14.20 -6.71 -5.08
CA MET A 229 14.18 -8.13 -5.49
C MET A 229 14.63 -8.36 -6.93
N ALA A 230 14.34 -7.43 -7.86
CA ALA A 230 14.83 -7.57 -9.24
C ALA A 230 16.35 -7.60 -9.28
N VAL A 231 16.98 -6.64 -8.59
CA VAL A 231 18.44 -6.55 -8.50
C VAL A 231 19.01 -7.76 -7.74
N TYR A 232 18.38 -8.17 -6.65
CA TYR A 232 18.80 -9.35 -5.87
C TYR A 232 18.87 -10.63 -6.73
N PHE A 233 17.85 -10.90 -7.55
CA PHE A 233 17.85 -12.09 -8.40
C PHE A 233 18.91 -12.03 -9.49
N VAL A 234 19.11 -10.87 -10.13
CA VAL A 234 20.14 -10.69 -11.15
C VAL A 234 21.54 -10.81 -10.54
N ASP A 235 21.82 -10.12 -9.44
CA ASP A 235 23.15 -10.06 -8.83
C ASP A 235 23.53 -11.39 -8.16
N THR A 236 22.59 -12.03 -7.45
CA THR A 236 22.89 -13.22 -6.64
C THR A 236 22.95 -14.48 -7.50
N PHE A 237 22.06 -14.60 -8.48
CA PHE A 237 21.92 -15.84 -9.27
C PHE A 237 22.42 -15.72 -10.71
N SER A 238 22.88 -14.53 -11.11
CA SER A 238 23.38 -14.27 -12.49
C SER A 238 22.36 -14.64 -13.57
N ILE A 239 21.05 -14.50 -13.27
CA ILE A 239 19.97 -14.72 -14.23
C ILE A 239 19.62 -13.41 -14.92
N ASP A 240 19.15 -13.50 -16.18
CA ASP A 240 18.77 -12.32 -16.92
C ASP A 240 17.53 -11.62 -16.32
N LEU A 241 17.33 -10.34 -16.65
CA LEU A 241 16.23 -9.54 -16.14
C LEU A 241 14.87 -10.08 -16.55
N LYS A 242 14.75 -10.71 -17.73
CA LYS A 242 13.50 -11.30 -18.22
C LYS A 242 13.14 -12.55 -17.41
N GLN A 243 14.10 -13.39 -17.10
CA GLN A 243 13.91 -14.57 -16.26
C GLN A 243 13.62 -14.15 -14.80
N SER A 244 14.31 -13.14 -14.28
CA SER A 244 14.04 -12.62 -12.94
C SER A 244 12.61 -12.09 -12.80
N ALA A 245 12.02 -11.53 -13.85
CA ALA A 245 10.65 -11.02 -13.85
C ALA A 245 9.62 -12.13 -13.56
N TYR A 246 9.83 -13.37 -14.01
CA TYR A 246 8.94 -14.49 -13.70
C TYR A 246 8.96 -14.83 -12.20
N TYR A 247 10.13 -14.79 -11.56
CA TYR A 247 10.24 -14.98 -10.11
C TYR A 247 9.57 -13.82 -9.36
N ILE A 248 9.82 -12.59 -9.78
CA ILE A 248 9.25 -11.41 -9.12
C ILE A 248 7.73 -11.38 -9.19
N LEU A 249 7.14 -11.83 -10.29
CA LEU A 249 5.68 -11.88 -10.46
C LEU A 249 5.01 -12.81 -9.44
N LEU A 250 5.71 -13.86 -8.97
CA LEU A 250 5.19 -14.76 -7.94
C LEU A 250 4.94 -14.05 -6.61
N ILE A 251 5.76 -13.05 -6.26
CA ILE A 251 5.68 -12.33 -4.99
C ILE A 251 4.32 -11.66 -4.77
N PRO A 252 3.80 -10.80 -5.67
CA PRO A 252 2.48 -10.21 -5.48
C PRO A 252 1.33 -11.21 -5.59
N VAL A 253 1.50 -12.30 -6.36
CA VAL A 253 0.49 -13.38 -6.46
C VAL A 253 0.34 -14.09 -5.13
N VAL A 254 1.44 -14.51 -4.51
CA VAL A 254 1.42 -15.13 -3.17
C VAL A 254 1.01 -14.10 -2.10
N GLY A 255 1.39 -12.84 -2.25
CA GLY A 255 0.93 -11.75 -1.40
C GLY A 255 -0.59 -11.56 -1.42
N LEU A 256 -1.23 -11.81 -2.56
CA LEU A 256 -2.69 -11.84 -2.67
C LEU A 256 -3.29 -12.96 -1.81
N LEU A 257 -2.68 -14.15 -1.81
CA LEU A 257 -3.13 -15.26 -0.95
C LEU A 257 -3.07 -14.89 0.54
N GLY A 258 -2.03 -14.17 0.98
CA GLY A 258 -1.94 -13.65 2.34
C GLY A 258 -3.12 -12.74 2.71
N ARG A 259 -3.53 -11.84 1.80
CA ARG A 259 -4.69 -10.95 2.01
C ARG A 259 -6.00 -11.72 2.03
N VAL A 260 -6.18 -12.69 1.15
CA VAL A 260 -7.38 -13.54 1.10
C VAL A 260 -7.46 -14.45 2.34
N ALA A 261 -6.33 -14.90 2.87
CA ALA A 261 -6.27 -15.71 4.08
C ALA A 261 -6.53 -14.90 5.37
N PHE A 262 -6.40 -13.56 5.33
CA PHE A 262 -6.55 -12.71 6.51
C PHE A 262 -7.87 -12.93 7.26
N PRO A 263 -9.07 -12.95 6.64
CA PRO A 263 -10.33 -13.14 7.36
C PRO A 263 -10.39 -14.46 8.11
N LEU A 264 -9.80 -15.53 7.55
CA LEU A 264 -9.72 -16.84 8.20
C LEU A 264 -8.78 -16.78 9.41
N LEU A 265 -7.57 -16.24 9.25
CA LEU A 265 -6.61 -16.06 10.34
C LEU A 265 -7.20 -15.18 11.46
N TYR A 266 -7.85 -14.10 11.09
CA TYR A 266 -8.48 -13.18 12.02
C TYR A 266 -9.57 -13.87 12.86
N LYS A 267 -10.43 -14.68 12.22
CA LYS A 267 -11.45 -15.48 12.91
C LYS A 267 -10.83 -16.54 13.82
N THR A 268 -9.81 -17.27 13.37
CA THR A 268 -9.14 -18.33 14.18
C THR A 268 -8.42 -17.75 15.39
N MET A 269 -7.93 -16.51 15.29
CA MET A 269 -7.27 -15.79 16.38
C MET A 269 -8.22 -14.92 17.22
N ARG A 270 -9.50 -15.29 17.26
CA ARG A 270 -10.55 -14.64 18.08
C ARG A 270 -10.75 -13.16 17.77
N GLU A 271 -10.61 -12.79 16.49
CA GLU A 271 -10.77 -11.43 15.98
C GLU A 271 -9.81 -10.40 16.62
N ASP A 272 -8.60 -10.84 16.92
CA ASP A 272 -7.54 -10.05 17.54
C ASP A 272 -6.44 -9.75 16.50
N GLU A 273 -6.40 -8.51 15.99
CA GLU A 273 -5.42 -8.07 14.98
C GLU A 273 -3.99 -8.07 15.51
N TYR A 274 -3.79 -7.93 16.80
CA TYR A 274 -2.45 -7.96 17.40
C TYR A 274 -1.86 -9.37 17.34
N LYS A 275 -2.65 -10.39 17.69
CA LYS A 275 -2.25 -11.81 17.61
C LYS A 275 -1.98 -12.23 16.17
N VAL A 276 -2.84 -11.81 15.23
CA VAL A 276 -2.63 -12.06 13.80
C VAL A 276 -1.31 -11.45 13.35
N SER A 277 -1.00 -10.23 13.79
CA SER A 277 0.23 -9.53 13.43
C SER A 277 1.48 -10.18 14.05
N VAL A 278 1.41 -10.62 15.30
CA VAL A 278 2.48 -11.41 15.95
C VAL A 278 2.77 -12.67 15.17
N PHE A 279 1.74 -13.44 14.80
CA PHE A 279 1.90 -14.63 13.97
C PHE A 279 2.54 -14.32 12.61
N ALA A 280 2.11 -13.26 11.95
CA ALA A 280 2.65 -12.86 10.67
C ALA A 280 4.12 -12.40 10.77
N PHE A 281 4.52 -11.69 11.85
CA PHE A 281 5.93 -11.36 12.09
C PHE A 281 6.77 -12.61 12.38
N LEU A 282 6.23 -13.62 13.08
CA LEU A 282 6.91 -14.91 13.24
C LEU A 282 7.12 -15.60 11.88
N CYS A 283 6.15 -15.57 10.99
CA CYS A 283 6.32 -16.05 9.62
C CYS A 283 7.44 -15.28 8.88
N CYS A 284 7.51 -13.95 9.03
CA CYS A 284 8.61 -13.16 8.45
C CYS A 284 9.98 -13.62 8.95
N ILE A 285 10.11 -13.93 10.25
CA ILE A 285 11.36 -14.47 10.81
C ILE A 285 11.71 -15.80 10.16
N VAL A 286 10.77 -16.76 10.15
CA VAL A 286 10.98 -18.12 9.60
C VAL A 286 11.42 -18.05 8.15
N PHE A 287 10.75 -17.28 7.31
CA PHE A 287 11.09 -17.14 5.89
C PHE A 287 12.37 -16.32 5.63
N SER A 288 12.80 -15.46 6.57
CA SER A 288 14.04 -14.71 6.41
C SER A 288 15.29 -15.53 6.73
N VAL A 289 15.19 -16.57 7.58
CA VAL A 289 16.34 -17.40 7.97
C VAL A 289 17.05 -18.06 6.77
N PRO A 290 16.35 -18.72 5.82
CA PRO A 290 17.00 -19.32 4.66
C PRO A 290 17.75 -18.29 3.79
N LEU A 291 17.21 -17.07 3.69
CA LEU A 291 17.82 -15.97 2.91
C LEU A 291 19.13 -15.47 3.56
N VAL A 292 19.18 -15.42 4.91
CA VAL A 292 20.41 -15.07 5.65
C VAL A 292 21.46 -16.16 5.51
N LEU A 293 21.04 -17.43 5.49
CA LEU A 293 21.95 -18.58 5.38
C LEU A 293 22.46 -18.82 3.94
N HIS A 294 22.15 -17.93 2.99
CA HIS A 294 22.58 -18.04 1.59
C HIS A 294 22.29 -19.40 0.97
N LEU A 295 21.09 -19.94 1.16
CA LEU A 295 20.65 -21.13 0.41
C LEU A 295 20.53 -20.74 -1.07
N SER A 296 21.52 -21.11 -1.87
CA SER A 296 21.80 -20.60 -3.22
C SER A 296 20.86 -21.14 -4.31
N ASP A 297 19.56 -21.20 -4.03
CA ASP A 297 18.56 -21.65 -5.00
C ASP A 297 17.54 -20.52 -5.26
N PRO A 298 17.37 -20.08 -6.55
CA PRO A 298 16.40 -19.05 -6.89
C PRO A 298 14.96 -19.38 -6.49
N LEU A 299 14.56 -20.66 -6.57
CA LEU A 299 13.21 -21.08 -6.22
C LEU A 299 12.98 -20.99 -4.71
N ILE A 300 13.94 -21.42 -3.90
CA ILE A 300 13.85 -21.27 -2.44
C ILE A 300 13.77 -19.79 -2.06
N SER A 301 14.61 -18.97 -2.67
CA SER A 301 14.63 -17.52 -2.42
C SER A 301 13.29 -16.85 -2.76
N VAL A 302 12.70 -17.15 -3.94
CA VAL A 302 11.41 -16.57 -4.31
C VAL A 302 10.26 -17.06 -3.43
N LEU A 303 10.28 -18.32 -2.99
CA LEU A 303 9.27 -18.84 -2.07
C LEU A 303 9.37 -18.16 -0.70
N CYS A 304 10.58 -18.00 -0.16
CA CYS A 304 10.82 -17.27 1.08
C CYS A 304 10.37 -15.82 0.99
N LEU A 305 10.78 -15.09 -0.05
CA LEU A 305 10.39 -13.70 -0.28
C LEU A 305 8.88 -13.54 -0.47
N SER A 306 8.25 -14.48 -1.18
CA SER A 306 6.80 -14.52 -1.35
C SER A 306 6.08 -14.76 -0.02
N GLY A 307 6.63 -15.64 0.83
CA GLY A 307 6.14 -15.90 2.18
C GLY A 307 6.23 -14.66 3.08
N ILE A 308 7.37 -13.96 3.06
CA ILE A 308 7.55 -12.69 3.79
C ILE A 308 6.55 -11.64 3.28
N TYR A 309 6.38 -11.51 1.96
CA TYR A 309 5.45 -10.54 1.38
C TYR A 309 3.99 -10.86 1.69
N ALA A 310 3.63 -12.14 1.73
CA ALA A 310 2.29 -12.59 2.16
C ALA A 310 2.04 -12.24 3.63
N ALA A 311 2.99 -12.56 4.51
CA ALA A 311 2.93 -12.20 5.93
C ALA A 311 2.84 -10.68 6.14
N ALA A 312 3.68 -9.91 5.44
CA ALA A 312 3.62 -8.44 5.45
C ALA A 312 2.27 -7.92 4.94
N SER A 313 1.64 -8.59 3.97
CA SER A 313 0.31 -8.24 3.48
C SER A 313 -0.79 -8.48 4.53
N VAL A 314 -0.65 -9.52 5.37
CA VAL A 314 -1.51 -9.77 6.53
C VAL A 314 -1.37 -8.64 7.55
N ILE A 315 -0.14 -8.27 7.93
CA ILE A 315 0.15 -7.16 8.86
C ILE A 315 -0.41 -5.84 8.32
N ASN A 316 -0.22 -5.59 7.03
CA ASN A 316 -0.77 -4.39 6.38
C ASN A 316 -2.30 -4.30 6.53
N THR A 317 -3.00 -5.42 6.35
CA THR A 317 -4.46 -5.46 6.53
C THR A 317 -4.85 -5.20 7.98
N ALA A 318 -4.14 -5.80 8.94
CA ALA A 318 -4.38 -5.60 10.37
C ALA A 318 -4.21 -4.13 10.77
N PHE A 319 -3.08 -3.50 10.42
CA PHE A 319 -2.72 -2.16 10.91
C PHE A 319 -3.41 -1.02 10.17
N LEU A 320 -3.53 -1.13 8.84
CA LEU A 320 -4.01 -0.03 8.02
C LEU A 320 -5.52 -0.09 7.75
N SER A 321 -6.12 -1.25 7.99
CA SER A 321 -7.51 -1.48 7.62
C SER A 321 -8.41 -1.87 8.79
N ILE A 322 -7.97 -2.78 9.66
CA ILE A 322 -8.79 -3.26 10.77
C ILE A 322 -8.61 -2.38 12.01
N TYR A 323 -7.38 -2.08 12.40
CA TYR A 323 -7.10 -1.24 13.58
C TYR A 323 -7.82 0.13 13.54
N PRO A 324 -7.87 0.88 12.41
CA PRO A 324 -8.61 2.14 12.35
C PRO A 324 -10.11 2.01 12.63
N LEU A 325 -10.71 0.83 12.41
CA LEU A 325 -12.15 0.62 12.66
C LEU A 325 -12.53 0.72 14.15
N HIS A 326 -11.58 0.57 15.08
CA HIS A 326 -11.81 0.82 16.50
C HIS A 326 -12.19 2.29 16.79
N PHE A 327 -11.77 3.22 15.92
CA PHE A 327 -12.03 4.65 16.03
C PHE A 327 -13.29 5.11 15.28
N ARG A 328 -14.17 4.16 14.89
CA ARG A 328 -15.42 4.45 14.17
C ARG A 328 -16.34 5.38 14.96
N HIS A 329 -16.48 5.12 16.26
CA HIS A 329 -17.39 5.90 17.14
C HIS A 329 -16.95 7.35 17.35
N THR A 330 -15.67 7.63 17.16
CA THR A 330 -15.09 8.98 17.24
C THR A 330 -15.06 9.71 15.89
N GLY A 331 -15.46 9.04 14.79
CA GLY A 331 -15.39 9.59 13.45
C GLY A 331 -13.96 9.77 12.88
N ASN A 332 -12.95 9.11 13.48
CA ASN A 332 -11.53 9.32 13.14
C ASN A 332 -10.88 8.13 12.40
N ILE A 333 -11.67 7.31 11.70
CA ILE A 333 -11.17 6.12 10.98
C ILE A 333 -10.07 6.50 9.98
N ALA A 334 -10.36 7.51 9.13
CA ALA A 334 -9.44 7.91 8.07
C ALA A 334 -8.18 8.58 8.63
N SER A 335 -8.31 9.38 9.69
CA SER A 335 -7.17 9.99 10.39
C SER A 335 -6.23 8.93 10.94
N VAL A 336 -6.75 7.92 11.63
CA VAL A 336 -5.94 6.83 12.20
C VAL A 336 -5.31 5.99 11.10
N SER A 337 -6.06 5.64 10.05
CA SER A 337 -5.50 4.94 8.88
C SER A 337 -4.36 5.75 8.23
N GLY A 338 -4.54 7.07 8.09
CA GLY A 338 -3.51 7.95 7.56
C GLY A 338 -2.24 8.01 8.42
N ILE A 339 -2.40 8.03 9.75
CA ILE A 339 -1.27 8.01 10.71
C ILE A 339 -0.49 6.69 10.59
N MET A 340 -1.18 5.55 10.54
CA MET A 340 -0.55 4.23 10.39
C MET A 340 0.18 4.11 9.04
N ASP A 341 -0.45 4.57 7.98
CA ASP A 341 0.17 4.58 6.64
C ASP A 341 1.40 5.49 6.57
N PHE A 342 1.31 6.68 7.15
CA PHE A 342 2.46 7.59 7.24
C PHE A 342 3.65 6.92 7.93
N ALA A 343 3.43 6.27 9.07
CA ALA A 343 4.48 5.55 9.79
C ALA A 343 5.08 4.44 8.92
N THR A 344 4.23 3.67 8.21
CA THR A 344 4.66 2.61 7.31
C THR A 344 5.56 3.15 6.19
N TYR A 345 5.13 4.21 5.49
CA TYR A 345 5.92 4.80 4.40
C TYR A 345 7.17 5.55 4.89
N LEU A 346 7.14 6.09 6.10
CA LEU A 346 8.34 6.68 6.71
C LEU A 346 9.42 5.60 6.94
N GLY A 347 9.03 4.45 7.49
CA GLY A 347 9.92 3.30 7.66
C GLY A 347 10.47 2.80 6.33
N SER A 348 9.60 2.66 5.34
CA SER A 348 9.96 2.27 3.97
C SER A 348 10.97 3.24 3.34
N GLY A 349 10.71 4.54 3.39
CA GLY A 349 11.58 5.56 2.79
C GLY A 349 12.96 5.63 3.45
N ILE A 350 13.02 5.60 4.79
CA ILE A 350 14.28 5.60 5.53
C ILE A 350 15.09 4.33 5.19
N SER A 351 14.46 3.17 5.26
CA SER A 351 15.15 1.90 5.04
C SER A 351 15.61 1.70 3.59
N ALA A 352 14.88 2.19 2.60
CA ALA A 352 15.28 2.11 1.19
C ALA A 352 16.65 2.76 0.94
N PHE A 353 16.88 3.93 1.57
CA PHE A 353 18.18 4.61 1.51
C PHE A 353 19.29 3.80 2.18
N PHE A 354 19.05 3.35 3.41
CA PHE A 354 20.05 2.58 4.16
C PHE A 354 20.35 1.23 3.53
N TYR A 355 19.36 0.54 2.97
CA TYR A 355 19.59 -0.73 2.28
C TYR A 355 20.37 -0.57 0.98
N GLY A 356 20.22 0.54 0.27
CA GLY A 356 21.08 0.84 -0.88
C GLY A 356 22.56 0.88 -0.52
N ILE A 357 22.89 1.54 0.59
CA ILE A 357 24.25 1.59 1.11
C ILE A 357 24.70 0.21 1.63
N LEU A 358 23.85 -0.46 2.40
CA LEU A 358 24.17 -1.75 3.01
C LEU A 358 24.46 -2.82 1.95
N ILE A 359 23.61 -2.90 0.92
CA ILE A 359 23.75 -3.86 -0.17
C ILE A 359 25.04 -3.61 -0.95
N SER A 360 25.38 -2.35 -1.24
CA SER A 360 26.58 -2.02 -2.01
C SER A 360 27.90 -2.36 -1.31
N HIS A 361 27.92 -2.41 0.04
CA HIS A 361 29.13 -2.70 0.81
C HIS A 361 29.17 -4.11 1.39
N MET A 362 28.03 -4.71 1.71
CA MET A 362 27.96 -5.95 2.48
C MET A 362 27.06 -7.02 1.85
N GLY A 363 26.45 -6.73 0.69
CA GLY A 363 25.51 -7.62 0.03
C GLY A 363 24.13 -7.68 0.72
N TYR A 364 23.34 -8.69 0.38
CA TYR A 364 21.92 -8.78 0.78
C TYR A 364 21.68 -9.40 2.16
N ALA A 365 22.60 -10.23 2.66
CA ALA A 365 22.41 -10.94 3.96
C ALA A 365 22.14 -10.02 5.15
N PRO A 366 22.85 -8.88 5.32
CA PRO A 366 22.56 -7.95 6.42
C PRO A 366 21.18 -7.31 6.30
N MET A 367 20.64 -7.11 5.09
CA MET A 367 19.28 -6.65 4.87
C MET A 367 18.26 -7.69 5.40
N PHE A 368 18.43 -8.96 5.03
CA PHE A 368 17.55 -10.04 5.52
C PHE A 368 17.66 -10.26 7.03
N LEU A 369 18.89 -10.17 7.57
CA LEU A 369 19.10 -10.22 9.02
C LEU A 369 18.38 -9.07 9.74
N SER A 370 18.40 -7.86 9.18
CA SER A 370 17.65 -6.73 9.72
C SER A 370 16.14 -7.01 9.77
N TRP A 371 15.57 -7.71 8.78
CA TRP A 371 14.15 -8.08 8.81
C TRP A 371 13.79 -9.02 9.96
N ILE A 372 14.70 -9.94 10.33
CA ILE A 372 14.54 -10.78 11.53
C ILE A 372 14.51 -9.90 12.78
N LEU A 373 15.50 -9.02 12.95
CA LEU A 373 15.60 -8.13 14.10
C LEU A 373 14.39 -7.20 14.22
N LEU A 374 13.97 -6.60 13.11
CA LEU A 374 12.80 -5.71 13.06
C LEU A 374 11.50 -6.46 13.37
N SER A 375 11.37 -7.72 12.95
CA SER A 375 10.22 -8.57 13.30
C SER A 375 10.20 -8.88 14.80
N VAL A 376 11.35 -9.21 15.41
CA VAL A 376 11.45 -9.42 16.86
C VAL A 376 11.07 -8.16 17.63
N CYS A 377 11.60 -6.98 17.23
CA CYS A 377 11.25 -5.70 17.84
C CYS A 377 9.74 -5.40 17.70
N SER A 378 9.14 -5.70 16.55
CA SER A 378 7.71 -5.52 16.32
C SER A 378 6.86 -6.41 17.22
N ILE A 379 7.25 -7.67 17.39
CA ILE A 379 6.58 -8.62 18.29
C ILE A 379 6.66 -8.11 19.74
N ALA A 380 7.82 -7.66 20.19
CA ALA A 380 8.00 -7.10 21.54
C ALA A 380 7.10 -5.87 21.76
N ALA A 381 7.06 -4.95 20.78
CA ALA A 381 6.18 -3.78 20.84
C ALA A 381 4.70 -4.16 20.91
N LEU A 382 4.25 -5.16 20.12
CA LEU A 382 2.86 -5.64 20.13
C LEU A 382 2.50 -6.29 21.48
N PHE A 383 3.41 -7.03 22.12
CA PHE A 383 3.16 -7.57 23.46
C PHE A 383 2.99 -6.46 24.49
N CYS A 384 3.76 -5.37 24.42
CA CYS A 384 3.55 -4.21 25.29
C CYS A 384 2.15 -3.61 25.11
N VAL A 385 1.63 -3.56 23.88
CA VAL A 385 0.25 -3.10 23.60
C VAL A 385 -0.79 -4.05 24.20
N ILE A 386 -0.62 -5.36 24.00
CA ILE A 386 -1.56 -6.39 24.49
C ILE A 386 -1.63 -6.33 26.03
N TRP A 387 -0.50 -6.25 26.72
CA TRP A 387 -0.46 -6.17 28.19
C TRP A 387 -1.02 -4.84 28.72
N GLY A 388 -0.72 -3.72 28.04
CA GLY A 388 -1.29 -2.42 28.39
C GLY A 388 -2.81 -2.41 28.31
N ASN A 389 -3.38 -3.01 27.28
CA ASN A 389 -4.83 -3.11 27.10
C ASN A 389 -5.50 -4.04 28.13
N GLN A 390 -4.83 -5.14 28.51
CA GLN A 390 -5.34 -6.04 29.57
C GLN A 390 -5.36 -5.36 30.93
N ALA A 391 -4.33 -4.57 31.26
CA ALA A 391 -4.27 -3.83 32.51
C ALA A 391 -5.37 -2.76 32.64
N GLN A 392 -5.75 -2.13 31.53
CA GLN A 392 -6.85 -1.14 31.51
C GLN A 392 -8.24 -1.78 31.60
N ASN A 393 -8.41 -3.01 31.14
CA ASN A 393 -9.69 -3.73 31.26
C ASN A 393 -9.92 -4.36 32.67
N LEU A 394 -8.90 -4.36 33.52
CA LEU A 394 -8.95 -4.85 34.91
C LEU A 394 -9.15 -3.72 35.94
N GLN A 395 -9.13 -2.47 35.51
CA GLN A 395 -9.49 -1.28 36.29
C GLN A 395 -10.88 -0.75 35.92
#